data_5ea5399885a91e2bc8e394539927182f
#
_entry.id   5ea5399885a91e2bc8e394539927182f
#
_cell.length_a   1.000
_cell.length_b   1.000
_cell.length_c   1.000
_cell.angle_alpha   90.00
_cell.angle_beta   90.00
_cell.angle_gamma   90.00
#
_symmetry.space_group_name_H-M   'P 1'
#
loop_
_entity.id
_entity.type
_entity.pdbx_description
1 polymer ?
#
loop_
_entity_poly.entity_id
_entity_poly.type
_entity_poly.pdbx_seq_one_letter_code
_entity_poly.pdbx_strand_id
1 'polypeptide(L)'
;MTLTVLNPATEEPIAELEQAGVEETDDAVARAKAAFPAWSAVAPGDRARLLRRLATLVEENLEELARIESGNVGKPISGARGEIGMVAQVFHFYAGAVDKHHGETIPVAGGVAATFREPLGVVGLIVPWNFPANIASWKLGPALACGNTIVLKPAELTPLSAIRLGELCLDAGIPEGVVNVLVGKGSVVGQRLIEHPDVAKIAFTGSTEVGRLVMQGAAGTIKRVTLELGGKSANVVFEDADLEKAAAAAPMIKPIKGSFFKSRLRGFSSSMLLHSILLQTKAGR
;
A
#
# COMPACT_ATOMS: atom_id res chain seq x y z
N MET A 1 -7.80 9.39 22.54
CA MET A 1 -7.83 7.97 22.99
C MET A 1 -6.51 7.34 22.64
N THR A 2 -5.90 6.59 23.58
CA THR A 2 -4.60 5.92 23.34
C THR A 2 -4.80 4.58 22.65
N LEU A 3 -3.95 4.28 21.69
CA LEU A 3 -3.81 2.99 21.01
C LEU A 3 -2.55 2.31 21.52
N THR A 4 -2.69 1.14 22.11
CA THR A 4 -1.56 0.29 22.47
C THR A 4 -1.24 -0.63 21.29
N VAL A 5 -0.02 -0.51 20.75
CA VAL A 5 0.50 -1.37 19.69
C VAL A 5 1.25 -2.52 20.33
N LEU A 6 0.90 -3.75 19.94
CA LEU A 6 1.47 -4.97 20.51
C LEU A 6 2.45 -5.64 19.54
N ASN A 7 3.44 -6.31 20.10
CA ASN A 7 4.22 -7.32 19.39
C ASN A 7 3.41 -8.63 19.37
N PRO A 8 2.98 -9.13 18.21
CA PRO A 8 2.13 -10.32 18.15
C PRO A 8 2.85 -11.63 18.52
N ALA A 9 4.18 -11.62 18.64
CA ALA A 9 4.95 -12.79 19.05
C ALA A 9 5.10 -12.91 20.59
N THR A 10 5.13 -11.77 21.30
CA THR A 10 5.29 -11.71 22.77
C THR A 10 4.03 -11.26 23.48
N GLU A 11 3.06 -10.68 22.73
CA GLU A 11 1.85 -10.03 23.23
C GLU A 11 2.14 -8.80 24.14
N GLU A 12 3.38 -8.34 24.15
CA GLU A 12 3.81 -7.18 24.93
C GLU A 12 3.59 -5.87 24.16
N PRO A 13 3.27 -4.77 24.87
CA PRO A 13 3.22 -3.43 24.28
C PRO A 13 4.59 -3.00 23.74
N ILE A 14 4.62 -2.46 22.51
CA ILE A 14 5.81 -1.89 21.87
C ILE A 14 5.69 -0.39 21.62
N ALA A 15 4.50 0.13 21.60
CA ALA A 15 4.25 1.58 21.51
C ALA A 15 2.87 1.95 22.03
N GLU A 16 2.75 3.19 22.50
CA GLU A 16 1.48 3.84 22.77
C GLU A 16 1.34 5.07 21.88
N LEU A 17 0.23 5.19 21.17
CA LEU A 17 0.00 6.24 20.19
C LEU A 17 -1.34 6.92 20.47
N GLU A 18 -1.42 8.21 20.27
CA GLU A 18 -2.69 8.92 20.26
C GLU A 18 -3.46 8.61 18.98
N GLN A 19 -4.75 8.29 19.15
CA GLN A 19 -5.63 8.04 18.01
C GLN A 19 -6.21 9.37 17.50
N ALA A 20 -6.07 9.60 16.21
CA ALA A 20 -6.76 10.68 15.53
C ALA A 20 -8.27 10.43 15.47
N GLY A 21 -9.05 11.48 15.57
CA GLY A 21 -10.48 11.54 15.35
C GLY A 21 -10.85 12.24 14.05
N VAL A 22 -12.05 12.78 14.02
CA VAL A 22 -12.58 13.54 12.87
C VAL A 22 -11.84 14.86 12.72
N GLU A 23 -11.62 15.58 13.82
CA GLU A 23 -10.98 16.89 13.83
C GLU A 23 -9.54 16.82 13.34
N GLU A 24 -8.73 15.89 13.86
CA GLU A 24 -7.36 15.70 13.42
C GLU A 24 -7.28 15.23 11.95
N THR A 25 -8.33 14.54 11.47
CA THR A 25 -8.44 14.15 10.06
C THR A 25 -8.67 15.39 9.19
N ASP A 26 -9.58 16.27 9.58
CA ASP A 26 -9.86 17.51 8.87
C ASP A 26 -8.63 18.43 8.86
N ASP A 27 -7.93 18.54 9.97
CA ASP A 27 -6.68 19.30 10.07
C ASP A 27 -5.59 18.74 9.15
N ALA A 28 -5.44 17.43 9.07
CA ALA A 28 -4.47 16.81 8.17
C ALA A 28 -4.82 17.03 6.69
N VAL A 29 -6.11 16.97 6.34
CA VAL A 29 -6.58 17.31 5.00
C VAL A 29 -6.35 18.79 4.69
N ALA A 30 -6.60 19.68 5.65
CA ALA A 30 -6.35 21.12 5.50
C ALA A 30 -4.85 21.40 5.29
N ARG A 31 -3.95 20.78 6.06
CA ARG A 31 -2.49 20.89 5.85
C ARG A 31 -2.08 20.38 4.48
N ALA A 32 -2.59 19.21 4.08
CA ALA A 32 -2.31 18.65 2.76
C ALA A 32 -2.80 19.56 1.63
N LYS A 33 -3.98 20.15 1.78
CA LYS A 33 -4.55 21.12 0.83
C LYS A 33 -3.71 22.40 0.73
N ALA A 34 -3.25 22.90 1.85
CA ALA A 34 -2.38 24.10 1.91
C ALA A 34 -1.02 23.86 1.25
N ALA A 35 -0.43 22.65 1.42
CA ALA A 35 0.84 22.29 0.80
C ALA A 35 0.74 22.01 -0.71
N PHE A 36 -0.44 21.67 -1.21
CA PHE A 36 -0.65 21.18 -2.57
C PHE A 36 -0.19 22.16 -3.68
N PRO A 37 -0.50 23.46 -3.65
CA PRO A 37 -0.10 24.37 -4.74
C PRO A 37 1.42 24.43 -4.92
N ALA A 38 2.17 24.52 -3.82
CA ALA A 38 3.62 24.56 -3.86
C ALA A 38 4.22 23.24 -4.31
N TRP A 39 3.71 22.09 -3.79
CA TRP A 39 4.18 20.77 -4.16
C TRP A 39 3.90 20.40 -5.60
N SER A 40 2.70 20.69 -6.10
CA SER A 40 2.30 20.43 -7.49
C SER A 40 3.13 21.22 -8.50
N ALA A 41 3.61 22.40 -8.11
CA ALA A 41 4.46 23.24 -8.94
C ALA A 41 5.95 22.82 -8.94
N VAL A 42 6.37 21.92 -8.06
CA VAL A 42 7.75 21.39 -8.07
C VAL A 42 8.03 20.71 -9.40
N ALA A 43 9.13 21.07 -10.05
CA ALA A 43 9.51 20.48 -11.33
C ALA A 43 9.67 18.95 -11.24
N PRO A 44 9.28 18.18 -12.28
CA PRO A 44 9.38 16.72 -12.26
C PRO A 44 10.78 16.21 -11.86
N GLY A 45 11.85 16.82 -12.36
CA GLY A 45 13.23 16.46 -12.03
C GLY A 45 13.58 16.64 -10.54
N ASP A 46 13.03 17.66 -9.90
CA ASP A 46 13.22 17.90 -8.46
C ASP A 46 12.42 16.92 -7.61
N ARG A 47 11.17 16.61 -7.99
CA ARG A 47 10.41 15.52 -7.35
C ARG A 47 11.13 14.18 -7.48
N ALA A 48 11.71 13.88 -8.67
CA ALA A 48 12.51 12.69 -8.88
C ALA A 48 13.74 12.65 -7.96
N ARG A 49 14.41 13.76 -7.74
CA ARG A 49 15.55 13.87 -6.82
C ARG A 49 15.14 13.59 -5.37
N LEU A 50 14.03 14.16 -4.91
CA LEU A 50 13.48 13.90 -3.57
C LEU A 50 13.08 12.44 -3.37
N LEU A 51 12.42 11.82 -4.37
CA LEU A 51 12.08 10.40 -4.31
C LEU A 51 13.32 9.48 -4.29
N ARG A 52 14.39 9.81 -5.04
CA ARG A 52 15.67 9.09 -4.94
C ARG A 52 16.28 9.24 -3.56
N ARG A 53 16.26 10.45 -2.99
CA ARG A 53 16.76 10.68 -1.63
C ARG A 53 15.96 9.85 -0.60
N LEU A 54 14.63 9.81 -0.73
CA LEU A 54 13.78 8.96 0.12
C LEU A 54 14.13 7.48 -0.03
N ALA A 55 14.33 6.98 -1.26
CA ALA A 55 14.76 5.60 -1.48
C ALA A 55 16.09 5.28 -0.80
N THR A 56 17.08 6.17 -0.94
CA THR A 56 18.38 6.04 -0.25
C THR A 56 18.22 6.04 1.27
N LEU A 57 17.38 6.91 1.83
CA LEU A 57 17.12 6.92 3.28
C LEU A 57 16.46 5.63 3.76
N VAL A 58 15.56 5.03 2.96
CA VAL A 58 14.99 3.71 3.27
C VAL A 58 16.07 2.63 3.25
N GLU A 59 17.02 2.66 2.32
CA GLU A 59 18.14 1.73 2.26
C GLU A 59 19.09 1.92 3.46
N GLU A 60 19.41 3.16 3.82
CA GLU A 60 20.26 3.51 4.97
C GLU A 60 19.63 3.08 6.30
N ASN A 61 18.29 3.09 6.40
CA ASN A 61 17.52 2.68 7.58
C ASN A 61 16.89 1.28 7.45
N LEU A 62 17.39 0.42 6.52
CA LEU A 62 16.80 -0.88 6.23
C LEU A 62 16.67 -1.76 7.48
N GLU A 63 17.69 -1.84 8.29
CA GLU A 63 17.69 -2.70 9.48
C GLU A 63 16.72 -2.19 10.56
N GLU A 64 16.64 -0.88 10.76
CA GLU A 64 15.66 -0.25 11.68
C GLU A 64 14.24 -0.57 11.23
N LEU A 65 13.90 -0.27 9.97
CA LEU A 65 12.58 -0.52 9.41
C LEU A 65 12.21 -2.00 9.41
N ALA A 66 13.17 -2.89 9.11
CA ALA A 66 12.95 -4.34 9.16
C ALA A 66 12.64 -4.83 10.58
N ARG A 67 13.30 -4.28 11.60
CA ARG A 67 13.00 -4.60 13.01
C ARG A 67 11.62 -4.09 13.41
N ILE A 68 11.25 -2.88 12.99
CA ILE A 68 9.89 -2.34 13.17
C ILE A 68 8.85 -3.28 12.54
N GLU A 69 9.03 -3.66 11.26
CA GLU A 69 8.12 -4.59 10.56
C GLU A 69 8.05 -5.96 11.24
N SER A 70 9.19 -6.52 11.64
CA SER A 70 9.24 -7.82 12.31
C SER A 70 8.53 -7.77 13.67
N GLY A 71 8.81 -6.76 14.49
CA GLY A 71 8.21 -6.61 15.82
C GLY A 71 6.73 -6.26 15.78
N ASN A 72 6.31 -5.41 14.84
CA ASN A 72 4.93 -4.91 14.78
C ASN A 72 3.99 -5.86 14.02
N VAL A 73 4.47 -6.56 12.97
CA VAL A 73 3.65 -7.48 12.15
C VAL A 73 3.81 -8.94 12.58
N GLY A 74 4.91 -9.29 13.24
CA GLY A 74 5.23 -10.66 13.65
C GLY A 74 5.82 -11.53 12.52
N LYS A 75 6.34 -10.91 11.46
CA LYS A 75 6.98 -11.64 10.36
C LYS A 75 8.45 -11.97 10.66
N PRO A 76 9.03 -13.01 10.05
CA PRO A 76 10.45 -13.30 10.18
C PRO A 76 11.31 -12.11 9.73
N ILE A 77 12.39 -11.80 10.46
CA ILE A 77 13.25 -10.66 10.17
C ILE A 77 13.89 -10.74 8.77
N SER A 78 14.17 -11.93 8.26
CA SER A 78 14.67 -12.12 6.89
C SER A 78 13.65 -11.68 5.84
N GLY A 79 12.36 -11.99 6.06
CA GLY A 79 11.25 -11.50 5.22
C GLY A 79 11.10 -10.00 5.31
N ALA A 80 11.14 -9.44 6.52
CA ALA A 80 11.05 -7.99 6.74
C ALA A 80 12.18 -7.22 6.03
N ARG A 81 13.44 -7.71 6.08
CA ARG A 81 14.56 -7.11 5.32
C ARG A 81 14.30 -7.11 3.81
N GLY A 82 13.80 -8.22 3.27
CA GLY A 82 13.45 -8.31 1.85
C GLY A 82 12.34 -7.32 1.46
N GLU A 83 11.33 -7.18 2.30
CA GLU A 83 10.22 -6.25 2.08
C GLU A 83 10.67 -4.79 2.13
N ILE A 84 11.52 -4.41 3.08
CA ILE A 84 12.04 -3.02 3.13
C ILE A 84 12.95 -2.73 1.93
N GLY A 85 13.73 -3.71 1.45
CA GLY A 85 14.45 -3.57 0.18
C GLY A 85 13.51 -3.30 -1.01
N MET A 86 12.34 -3.95 -1.06
CA MET A 86 11.32 -3.64 -2.08
C MET A 86 10.71 -2.23 -1.92
N VAL A 87 10.55 -1.73 -0.70
CA VAL A 87 10.09 -0.35 -0.46
C VAL A 87 11.03 0.65 -1.14
N ALA A 88 12.34 0.51 -0.95
CA ALA A 88 13.33 1.36 -1.60
C ALA A 88 13.25 1.27 -3.14
N GLN A 89 13.15 0.05 -3.68
CA GLN A 89 13.00 -0.17 -5.12
C GLN A 89 11.76 0.51 -5.70
N VAL A 90 10.64 0.53 -4.98
CA VAL A 90 9.42 1.23 -5.40
C VAL A 90 9.68 2.73 -5.53
N PHE A 91 10.33 3.35 -4.55
CA PHE A 91 10.65 4.78 -4.63
C PHE A 91 11.65 5.08 -5.75
N HIS A 92 12.66 4.24 -5.97
CA HIS A 92 13.57 4.35 -7.13
C HIS A 92 12.82 4.24 -8.46
N PHE A 93 11.89 3.29 -8.58
CA PHE A 93 11.07 3.13 -9.78
C PHE A 93 10.26 4.40 -10.08
N TYR A 94 9.54 4.92 -9.09
CA TYR A 94 8.74 6.13 -9.30
C TYR A 94 9.59 7.38 -9.48
N ALA A 95 10.77 7.46 -8.89
CA ALA A 95 11.74 8.53 -9.19
C ALA A 95 12.18 8.52 -10.66
N GLY A 96 12.32 7.33 -11.26
CA GLY A 96 12.60 7.18 -12.69
C GLY A 96 11.39 7.41 -13.61
N ALA A 97 10.17 7.34 -13.08
CA ALA A 97 8.92 7.42 -13.83
C ALA A 97 8.30 8.84 -13.84
N VAL A 98 8.76 9.76 -12.98
CA VAL A 98 8.14 11.08 -12.78
C VAL A 98 7.93 11.84 -14.09
N ASP A 99 8.89 11.80 -14.98
CA ASP A 99 8.90 12.50 -16.28
C ASP A 99 8.46 11.61 -17.46
N LYS A 100 7.89 10.44 -17.19
CA LYS A 100 7.42 9.50 -18.23
C LYS A 100 5.89 9.48 -18.37
N HIS A 101 5.17 10.24 -17.56
CA HIS A 101 3.72 10.28 -17.56
C HIS A 101 3.23 11.46 -18.41
N HIS A 102 3.25 11.27 -19.74
CA HIS A 102 2.90 12.31 -20.70
C HIS A 102 1.41 12.39 -20.98
N GLY A 103 0.97 13.56 -21.49
CA GLY A 103 -0.26 13.70 -22.24
C GLY A 103 -0.07 13.30 -23.72
N GLU A 104 -1.08 13.53 -24.52
CA GLU A 104 -1.13 13.18 -25.94
C GLU A 104 -1.35 14.40 -26.80
N THR A 105 -0.78 14.43 -28.00
CA THR A 105 -1.13 15.38 -29.04
C THR A 105 -2.00 14.67 -30.07
N ILE A 106 -3.21 15.18 -30.32
CA ILE A 106 -4.23 14.57 -31.15
C ILE A 106 -4.42 15.42 -32.40
N PRO A 107 -4.20 14.89 -33.61
CA PRO A 107 -4.50 15.58 -34.86
C PRO A 107 -6.01 15.85 -34.98
N VAL A 108 -6.37 17.10 -35.27
CA VAL A 108 -7.75 17.51 -35.53
C VAL A 108 -7.81 18.43 -36.76
N ALA A 109 -8.94 18.50 -37.44
CA ALA A 109 -9.11 19.37 -38.59
C ALA A 109 -9.00 20.84 -38.16
N GLY A 110 -8.09 21.58 -38.79
CA GLY A 110 -7.92 23.01 -38.57
C GLY A 110 -7.21 23.42 -37.25
N GLY A 111 -6.57 22.46 -36.54
CA GLY A 111 -5.90 22.78 -35.28
C GLY A 111 -5.13 21.64 -34.65
N VAL A 112 -4.81 21.79 -33.36
CA VAL A 112 -4.17 20.77 -32.53
C VAL A 112 -5.01 20.62 -31.25
N ALA A 113 -5.31 19.38 -30.86
CA ALA A 113 -5.82 19.05 -29.55
C ALA A 113 -4.71 18.39 -28.72
N ALA A 114 -4.59 18.75 -27.46
CA ALA A 114 -3.62 18.15 -26.56
C ALA A 114 -4.29 17.79 -25.22
N THR A 115 -3.83 16.68 -24.62
CA THR A 115 -4.19 16.31 -23.25
C THR A 115 -3.02 16.57 -22.31
N PHE A 116 -3.33 16.94 -21.09
CA PHE A 116 -2.34 17.14 -20.03
C PHE A 116 -2.65 16.22 -18.86
N ARG A 117 -1.60 15.76 -18.16
CA ARG A 117 -1.72 15.02 -16.91
C ARG A 117 -1.42 15.96 -15.75
N GLU A 118 -2.42 16.16 -14.89
CA GLU A 118 -2.34 17.03 -13.75
C GLU A 118 -2.53 16.26 -12.44
N PRO A 119 -1.88 16.69 -11.33
CA PRO A 119 -2.13 16.11 -10.02
C PRO A 119 -3.60 16.31 -9.61
N LEU A 120 -4.12 15.34 -8.84
CA LEU A 120 -5.52 15.34 -8.41
C LEU A 120 -5.79 16.30 -7.25
N GLY A 121 -4.80 16.56 -6.43
CA GLY A 121 -4.94 17.30 -5.17
C GLY A 121 -4.59 16.45 -3.97
N VAL A 122 -5.41 16.53 -2.91
CA VAL A 122 -5.25 15.70 -1.73
C VAL A 122 -5.73 14.28 -1.99
N VAL A 123 -4.92 13.28 -1.68
CA VAL A 123 -5.27 11.86 -1.83
C VAL A 123 -5.22 11.14 -0.47
N GLY A 124 -6.27 10.39 -0.16
CA GLY A 124 -6.36 9.53 1.01
C GLY A 124 -5.82 8.13 0.68
N LEU A 125 -4.81 7.68 1.41
CA LEU A 125 -4.19 6.37 1.26
C LEU A 125 -4.50 5.53 2.49
N ILE A 126 -5.21 4.40 2.31
CA ILE A 126 -5.57 3.49 3.39
C ILE A 126 -4.89 2.15 3.15
N VAL A 127 -4.08 1.70 4.11
CA VAL A 127 -3.26 0.51 3.97
C VAL A 127 -3.56 -0.54 5.05
N PRO A 128 -3.44 -1.84 4.73
CA PRO A 128 -3.72 -2.95 5.63
C PRO A 128 -2.55 -3.24 6.57
N TRP A 129 -2.76 -4.23 7.44
CA TRP A 129 -1.84 -4.61 8.50
C TRP A 129 -0.72 -5.58 8.10
N ASN A 130 -0.90 -6.36 7.02
CA ASN A 130 -0.03 -7.50 6.71
C ASN A 130 1.27 -7.15 5.96
N PHE A 131 1.29 -6.07 5.19
CA PHE A 131 2.44 -5.54 4.45
C PHE A 131 2.47 -4.00 4.56
N PRO A 132 2.55 -3.45 5.78
CA PRO A 132 2.29 -2.02 6.01
C PRO A 132 3.25 -1.11 5.25
N ALA A 133 4.56 -1.26 5.38
CA ALA A 133 5.55 -0.43 4.69
C ALA A 133 5.47 -0.59 3.16
N ASN A 134 5.34 -1.83 2.70
CA ASN A 134 5.34 -2.15 1.28
C ASN A 134 4.12 -1.54 0.57
N ILE A 135 2.91 -1.79 1.10
CA ILE A 135 1.68 -1.25 0.51
C ILE A 135 1.61 0.28 0.67
N ALA A 136 2.17 0.83 1.75
CA ALA A 136 2.32 2.28 1.87
C ALA A 136 3.19 2.84 0.74
N SER A 137 4.35 2.24 0.46
CA SER A 137 5.24 2.69 -0.62
C SER A 137 4.59 2.62 -2.01
N TRP A 138 3.80 1.55 -2.28
CA TRP A 138 3.07 1.41 -3.56
C TRP A 138 2.05 2.52 -3.81
N LYS A 139 1.60 3.18 -2.74
CA LYS A 139 0.66 4.29 -2.81
C LYS A 139 1.36 5.65 -2.71
N LEU A 140 2.35 5.78 -1.82
CA LEU A 140 3.15 7.01 -1.66
C LEU A 140 3.95 7.35 -2.91
N GLY A 141 4.65 6.36 -3.48
CA GLY A 141 5.50 6.55 -4.65
C GLY A 141 4.79 7.23 -5.83
N PRO A 142 3.72 6.65 -6.38
CA PRO A 142 2.99 7.28 -7.50
C PRO A 142 2.30 8.58 -7.11
N ALA A 143 1.78 8.69 -5.87
CA ALA A 143 1.11 9.92 -5.43
C ALA A 143 2.10 11.10 -5.39
N LEU A 144 3.28 10.91 -4.79
CA LEU A 144 4.35 11.91 -4.73
C LEU A 144 4.91 12.22 -6.12
N ALA A 145 5.18 11.19 -6.93
CA ALA A 145 5.69 11.37 -8.29
C ALA A 145 4.77 12.24 -9.14
N CYS A 146 3.47 12.07 -9.02
CA CYS A 146 2.47 12.86 -9.74
C CYS A 146 2.16 14.23 -9.11
N GLY A 147 2.83 14.62 -8.01
CA GLY A 147 2.63 15.93 -7.38
C GLY A 147 1.38 16.06 -6.51
N ASN A 148 0.81 14.96 -6.04
CA ASN A 148 -0.30 14.97 -5.09
C ASN A 148 0.19 15.12 -3.66
N THR A 149 -0.64 15.68 -2.79
CA THR A 149 -0.45 15.67 -1.33
C THR A 149 -1.27 14.55 -0.70
N ILE A 150 -0.86 14.08 0.47
CA ILE A 150 -1.25 12.77 0.97
C ILE A 150 -1.70 12.85 2.42
N VAL A 151 -2.80 12.15 2.72
CA VAL A 151 -3.14 11.71 4.07
C VAL A 151 -3.09 10.17 4.09
N LEU A 152 -2.12 9.60 4.77
CA LEU A 152 -1.88 8.16 4.89
C LEU A 152 -2.48 7.65 6.19
N LYS A 153 -3.41 6.71 6.09
CA LYS A 153 -3.98 6.00 7.24
C LYS A 153 -3.50 4.55 7.26
N PRO A 154 -2.53 4.20 8.10
CA PRO A 154 -2.13 2.81 8.33
C PRO A 154 -3.20 2.04 9.12
N ALA A 155 -3.12 0.71 9.10
CA ALA A 155 -3.91 -0.12 9.99
C ALA A 155 -3.52 0.13 11.45
N GLU A 156 -4.50 0.10 12.35
CA GLU A 156 -4.29 0.32 13.79
C GLU A 156 -3.32 -0.69 14.40
N LEU A 157 -3.36 -1.93 13.91
CA LEU A 157 -2.49 -3.00 14.42
C LEU A 157 -1.01 -2.80 14.06
N THR A 158 -0.71 -2.13 12.94
CA THR A 158 0.66 -2.07 12.39
C THR A 158 0.99 -0.69 11.82
N PRO A 159 0.93 0.37 12.64
CA PRO A 159 1.14 1.73 12.15
C PRO A 159 2.61 2.17 12.10
N LEU A 160 3.52 1.49 12.82
CA LEU A 160 4.83 2.03 13.17
C LEU A 160 5.73 2.29 11.96
N SER A 161 5.77 1.38 10.99
CA SER A 161 6.57 1.57 9.77
C SER A 161 6.03 2.68 8.86
N ALA A 162 4.70 2.89 8.84
CA ALA A 162 4.12 3.99 8.09
C ALA A 162 4.44 5.36 8.72
N ILE A 163 4.48 5.43 10.06
CA ILE A 163 4.93 6.63 10.80
C ILE A 163 6.38 6.93 10.42
N ARG A 164 7.27 5.92 10.52
CA ARG A 164 8.68 6.08 10.19
C ARG A 164 8.91 6.49 8.73
N LEU A 165 8.14 5.95 7.79
CA LEU A 165 8.18 6.39 6.39
C LEU A 165 7.75 7.85 6.21
N GLY A 166 6.77 8.33 7.01
CA GLY A 166 6.40 9.75 7.03
C GLY A 166 7.54 10.64 7.49
N GLU A 167 8.27 10.25 8.53
CA GLU A 167 9.47 10.96 9.01
C GLU A 167 10.58 10.97 7.95
N LEU A 168 10.85 9.82 7.32
CA LEU A 168 11.84 9.73 6.23
C LEU A 168 11.46 10.59 5.01
N CYS A 169 10.18 10.85 4.77
CA CYS A 169 9.77 11.81 3.75
C CYS A 169 10.26 13.24 4.09
N LEU A 170 10.14 13.65 5.35
CA LEU A 170 10.66 14.95 5.81
C LEU A 170 12.20 15.00 5.73
N ASP A 171 12.88 13.94 6.18
CA ASP A 171 14.35 13.81 6.12
C ASP A 171 14.86 13.84 4.67
N ALA A 172 14.06 13.36 3.72
CA ALA A 172 14.36 13.45 2.28
C ALA A 172 14.22 14.87 1.73
N GLY A 173 13.62 15.79 2.48
CA GLY A 173 13.34 17.16 2.08
C GLY A 173 11.99 17.35 1.37
N ILE A 174 11.09 16.37 1.46
CA ILE A 174 9.69 16.54 1.04
C ILE A 174 9.04 17.52 2.02
N PRO A 175 8.42 18.62 1.55
CA PRO A 175 7.92 19.66 2.42
C PRO A 175 6.87 19.16 3.42
N GLU A 176 6.83 19.81 4.59
CA GLU A 176 5.81 19.59 5.60
C GLU A 176 4.40 19.76 4.98
N GLY A 177 3.45 18.94 5.44
CA GLY A 177 2.08 18.92 4.91
C GLY A 177 1.88 18.12 3.62
N VAL A 178 2.95 17.79 2.87
CA VAL A 178 2.84 16.95 1.67
C VAL A 178 2.48 15.52 2.02
N VAL A 179 3.05 14.95 3.08
CA VAL A 179 2.72 13.63 3.61
C VAL A 179 2.27 13.77 5.06
N ASN A 180 1.03 13.38 5.35
CA ASN A 180 0.46 13.39 6.69
C ASN A 180 0.08 11.96 7.05
N VAL A 181 0.62 11.42 8.13
CA VAL A 181 0.31 10.08 8.62
C VAL A 181 -0.63 10.18 9.81
N LEU A 182 -1.80 9.53 9.73
CA LEU A 182 -2.81 9.53 10.78
C LEU A 182 -3.09 8.13 11.29
N VAL A 183 -2.84 7.90 12.56
CA VAL A 183 -3.19 6.66 13.26
C VAL A 183 -4.55 6.81 13.90
N GLY A 184 -5.48 5.93 13.58
CA GLY A 184 -6.83 5.96 14.16
C GLY A 184 -7.76 4.92 13.55
N LYS A 185 -8.96 4.80 14.11
CA LYS A 185 -9.96 3.80 13.73
C LYS A 185 -10.37 3.96 12.27
N GLY A 186 -10.45 2.82 11.55
CA GLY A 186 -10.92 2.81 10.16
C GLY A 186 -12.32 3.40 10.01
N SER A 187 -13.20 3.14 10.98
CA SER A 187 -14.56 3.68 11.05
C SER A 187 -14.65 5.18 11.39
N VAL A 188 -13.56 5.81 11.79
CA VAL A 188 -13.50 7.24 12.10
C VAL A 188 -12.64 7.95 11.06
N VAL A 189 -11.32 7.78 11.11
CA VAL A 189 -10.36 8.43 10.20
C VAL A 189 -10.57 7.97 8.76
N GLY A 190 -10.72 6.65 8.55
CA GLY A 190 -10.96 6.09 7.22
C GLY A 190 -12.26 6.61 6.60
N GLN A 191 -13.36 6.55 7.36
CA GLN A 191 -14.66 7.04 6.94
C GLN A 191 -14.62 8.54 6.64
N ARG A 192 -13.99 9.33 7.52
CA ARG A 192 -13.88 10.78 7.32
C ARG A 192 -13.10 11.12 6.04
N LEU A 193 -11.99 10.45 5.75
CA LEU A 193 -11.24 10.62 4.49
C LEU A 193 -12.09 10.29 3.26
N ILE A 194 -12.90 9.22 3.33
CA ILE A 194 -13.76 8.79 2.24
C ILE A 194 -14.83 9.86 1.95
N GLU A 195 -15.38 10.49 2.98
CA GLU A 195 -16.47 11.47 2.86
C GLU A 195 -15.96 12.91 2.66
N HIS A 196 -14.70 13.20 2.99
CA HIS A 196 -14.18 14.57 2.99
C HIS A 196 -14.19 15.20 1.60
N PRO A 197 -14.82 16.40 1.41
CA PRO A 197 -14.98 17.01 0.09
C PRO A 197 -13.66 17.39 -0.59
N ASP A 198 -12.63 17.76 0.19
CA ASP A 198 -11.32 18.16 -0.32
C ASP A 198 -10.41 16.98 -0.65
N VAL A 199 -10.79 15.74 -0.35
CA VAL A 199 -10.06 14.54 -0.75
C VAL A 199 -10.52 14.13 -2.15
N ALA A 200 -9.64 14.25 -3.14
CA ALA A 200 -9.96 13.99 -4.55
C ALA A 200 -9.93 12.50 -4.93
N LYS A 201 -9.18 11.69 -4.17
CA LYS A 201 -9.03 10.25 -4.43
C LYS A 201 -8.82 9.47 -3.14
N ILE A 202 -9.38 8.25 -3.10
CA ILE A 202 -9.04 7.22 -2.11
C ILE A 202 -8.33 6.05 -2.82
N ALA A 203 -7.16 5.66 -2.30
CA ALA A 203 -6.51 4.41 -2.67
C ALA A 203 -6.52 3.47 -1.44
N PHE A 204 -7.35 2.44 -1.51
CA PHE A 204 -7.61 1.50 -0.42
C PHE A 204 -7.04 0.12 -0.75
N THR A 205 -6.43 -0.52 0.25
CA THR A 205 -6.12 -1.95 0.23
C THR A 205 -6.67 -2.60 1.49
N GLY A 206 -7.47 -3.65 1.34
CA GLY A 206 -8.07 -4.36 2.47
C GLY A 206 -9.11 -5.39 2.06
N SER A 207 -10.11 -5.64 2.93
CA SER A 207 -11.17 -6.60 2.63
C SER A 207 -12.13 -6.10 1.56
N THR A 208 -12.74 -7.04 0.83
CA THR A 208 -13.78 -6.72 -0.16
C THR A 208 -14.99 -6.04 0.48
N GLU A 209 -15.32 -6.41 1.71
CA GLU A 209 -16.43 -5.82 2.46
C GLU A 209 -16.18 -4.32 2.71
N VAL A 210 -15.01 -3.97 3.26
CA VAL A 210 -14.64 -2.57 3.48
C VAL A 210 -14.49 -1.82 2.14
N GLY A 211 -13.98 -2.49 1.10
CA GLY A 211 -13.90 -1.90 -0.24
C GLY A 211 -15.25 -1.46 -0.80
N ARG A 212 -16.35 -2.21 -0.51
CA ARG A 212 -17.72 -1.77 -0.87
C ARG A 212 -18.11 -0.50 -0.12
N LEU A 213 -17.81 -0.41 1.18
CA LEU A 213 -18.08 0.79 1.97
C LEU A 213 -17.30 2.00 1.44
N VAL A 214 -16.05 1.81 1.04
CA VAL A 214 -15.23 2.85 0.40
C VAL A 214 -15.89 3.35 -0.88
N MET A 215 -16.36 2.45 -1.76
CA MET A 215 -17.06 2.83 -3.00
C MET A 215 -18.35 3.60 -2.71
N GLN A 216 -19.15 3.12 -1.76
CA GLN A 216 -20.42 3.76 -1.38
C GLN A 216 -20.20 5.16 -0.82
N GLY A 217 -19.28 5.34 0.12
CA GLY A 217 -18.97 6.64 0.73
C GLY A 217 -18.36 7.62 -0.28
N ALA A 218 -17.49 7.15 -1.18
CA ALA A 218 -16.87 7.97 -2.21
C ALA A 218 -17.87 8.48 -3.27
N ALA A 219 -18.97 7.78 -3.49
CA ALA A 219 -19.98 8.14 -4.47
C ALA A 219 -20.61 9.52 -4.19
N GLY A 220 -20.78 9.90 -2.93
CA GLY A 220 -21.37 11.18 -2.54
C GLY A 220 -20.61 12.42 -3.06
N THR A 221 -19.31 12.29 -3.29
CA THR A 221 -18.45 13.36 -3.82
C THR A 221 -17.86 13.04 -5.20
N ILE A 222 -18.23 11.90 -5.79
CA ILE A 222 -17.77 11.42 -7.10
C ILE A 222 -16.23 11.34 -7.17
N LYS A 223 -15.58 11.12 -6.03
CA LYS A 223 -14.11 11.04 -5.97
C LYS A 223 -13.58 9.76 -6.61
N ARG A 224 -12.37 9.83 -7.13
CA ARG A 224 -11.71 8.66 -7.71
C ARG A 224 -11.37 7.62 -6.64
N VAL A 225 -11.54 6.35 -6.97
CA VAL A 225 -11.24 5.23 -6.08
C VAL A 225 -10.36 4.22 -6.79
N THR A 226 -9.35 3.72 -6.09
CA THR A 226 -8.58 2.53 -6.46
C THR A 226 -8.69 1.54 -5.32
N LEU A 227 -9.11 0.32 -5.63
CA LEU A 227 -9.32 -0.75 -4.63
C LEU A 227 -8.42 -1.93 -4.94
N GLU A 228 -7.60 -2.31 -3.95
CA GLU A 228 -6.89 -3.58 -3.93
C GLU A 228 -7.52 -4.44 -2.85
N LEU A 229 -8.19 -5.50 -3.26
CA LEU A 229 -9.10 -6.26 -2.39
C LEU A 229 -8.63 -7.70 -2.19
N GLY A 230 -9.33 -8.41 -1.31
CA GLY A 230 -9.06 -9.81 -1.03
C GLY A 230 -9.35 -10.70 -2.22
N GLY A 231 -8.54 -11.71 -2.37
CA GLY A 231 -8.69 -12.76 -3.38
C GLY A 231 -7.72 -13.90 -3.10
N LYS A 232 -7.83 -14.96 -3.90
CA LYS A 232 -6.91 -16.08 -3.89
C LYS A 232 -6.60 -16.48 -5.33
N SER A 233 -5.35 -16.28 -5.73
CA SER A 233 -4.87 -16.77 -7.02
C SER A 233 -4.78 -18.30 -7.01
N ALA A 234 -5.16 -18.93 -8.12
CA ALA A 234 -4.93 -20.35 -8.29
C ALA A 234 -3.42 -20.62 -8.46
N ASN A 235 -2.91 -21.61 -7.75
CA ASN A 235 -1.61 -22.19 -8.05
C ASN A 235 -1.85 -23.45 -8.87
N VAL A 236 -1.45 -23.42 -10.15
CA VAL A 236 -1.68 -24.51 -11.10
C VAL A 236 -0.33 -25.16 -11.39
N VAL A 237 -0.22 -26.45 -11.06
CA VAL A 237 0.95 -27.28 -11.37
C VAL A 237 0.58 -28.21 -12.51
N PHE A 238 1.22 -28.05 -13.68
CA PHE A 238 1.02 -28.91 -14.83
C PHE A 238 1.80 -30.22 -14.68
N GLU A 239 1.46 -31.23 -15.48
CA GLU A 239 2.03 -32.59 -15.39
C GLU A 239 3.52 -32.67 -15.73
N ASP A 240 4.01 -31.72 -16.52
CA ASP A 240 5.41 -31.57 -16.94
C ASP A 240 6.24 -30.68 -15.99
N ALA A 241 5.66 -30.19 -14.89
CA ALA A 241 6.35 -29.34 -13.93
C ALA A 241 7.37 -30.15 -13.09
N ASP A 242 8.43 -29.47 -12.68
CA ASP A 242 9.37 -29.99 -11.67
C ASP A 242 8.66 -30.08 -10.30
N LEU A 243 8.25 -31.28 -9.94
CA LEU A 243 7.47 -31.55 -8.73
C LEU A 243 8.24 -31.25 -7.44
N GLU A 244 9.58 -31.36 -7.43
CA GLU A 244 10.38 -31.05 -6.25
C GLU A 244 10.37 -29.53 -6.01
N LYS A 245 10.56 -28.73 -7.06
CA LYS A 245 10.46 -27.28 -6.96
C LYS A 245 9.04 -26.81 -6.62
N ALA A 246 8.04 -27.43 -7.22
CA ALA A 246 6.64 -27.13 -6.91
C ALA A 246 6.32 -27.41 -5.42
N ALA A 247 6.80 -28.56 -4.91
CA ALA A 247 6.63 -28.93 -3.50
C ALA A 247 7.39 -27.98 -2.56
N ALA A 248 8.62 -27.57 -2.91
CA ALA A 248 9.39 -26.60 -2.14
C ALA A 248 8.75 -25.21 -2.08
N ALA A 249 8.07 -24.80 -3.15
CA ALA A 249 7.33 -23.53 -3.20
C ALA A 249 5.96 -23.58 -2.48
N ALA A 250 5.41 -24.76 -2.26
CA ALA A 250 4.08 -24.95 -1.67
C ALA A 250 3.90 -24.31 -0.26
N PRO A 251 4.89 -24.31 0.66
CA PRO A 251 4.76 -23.66 1.97
C PRO A 251 4.56 -22.15 1.90
N MET A 252 4.95 -21.52 0.79
CA MET A 252 4.73 -20.08 0.55
C MET A 252 3.26 -19.74 0.26
N ILE A 253 2.43 -20.76 0.02
CA ILE A 253 1.02 -20.60 -0.36
C ILE A 253 0.16 -20.80 0.88
N LYS A 254 -0.51 -19.74 1.35
CA LYS A 254 -1.39 -19.84 2.52
C LYS A 254 -2.59 -20.75 2.21
N PRO A 255 -2.89 -21.78 3.02
CA PRO A 255 -4.06 -22.63 2.82
C PRO A 255 -5.35 -21.83 2.98
N ILE A 256 -6.30 -22.07 2.10
CA ILE A 256 -7.67 -21.51 2.21
C ILE A 256 -8.47 -22.38 3.18
N LYS A 257 -9.01 -21.80 4.25
CA LYS A 257 -9.96 -22.50 5.12
C LYS A 257 -11.16 -22.97 4.29
N GLY A 258 -11.42 -24.29 4.28
CA GLY A 258 -12.58 -24.88 3.59
C GLY A 258 -12.32 -25.45 2.18
N SER A 259 -11.07 -25.47 1.70
CA SER A 259 -10.75 -26.12 0.42
C SER A 259 -10.60 -27.64 0.59
N PHE A 260 -11.38 -28.41 -0.17
CA PHE A 260 -11.21 -29.86 -0.28
C PHE A 260 -10.14 -30.18 -1.32
N PHE A 261 -9.12 -30.94 -0.90
CA PHE A 261 -8.15 -31.53 -1.80
C PHE A 261 -8.70 -32.82 -2.40
N LYS A 262 -8.72 -32.91 -3.72
CA LYS A 262 -8.81 -34.21 -4.40
C LYS A 262 -7.56 -34.33 -5.27
N SER A 263 -6.51 -34.95 -4.74
CA SER A 263 -5.35 -35.33 -5.55
C SER A 263 -5.51 -36.77 -6.02
N ARG A 264 -5.33 -36.99 -7.29
CA ARG A 264 -5.13 -38.31 -7.89
C ARG A 264 -3.67 -38.44 -8.27
N LEU A 265 -2.78 -38.48 -7.27
CA LEU A 265 -1.40 -38.86 -7.47
C LEU A 265 -1.22 -40.31 -7.11
N ARG A 266 -1.07 -41.18 -8.11
CA ARG A 266 -0.64 -42.55 -7.89
C ARG A 266 0.86 -42.55 -7.65
N GLY A 267 1.27 -42.87 -6.41
CA GLY A 267 2.65 -43.26 -6.13
C GLY A 267 3.43 -42.51 -5.09
N PHE A 268 2.88 -41.53 -4.38
CA PHE A 268 3.58 -40.85 -3.29
C PHE A 268 2.98 -41.15 -1.91
N SER A 269 3.85 -41.38 -0.92
CA SER A 269 3.45 -41.67 0.46
C SER A 269 2.77 -40.46 1.07
N SER A 270 1.68 -40.71 1.77
CA SER A 270 0.65 -39.77 2.22
C SER A 270 1.10 -38.67 3.19
N SER A 271 2.34 -38.62 3.61
CA SER A 271 2.78 -37.72 4.69
C SER A 271 3.46 -36.41 4.23
N MET A 272 3.78 -36.24 2.96
CA MET A 272 4.59 -35.10 2.50
C MET A 272 3.87 -34.09 1.57
N LEU A 273 2.66 -34.38 1.11
CA LEU A 273 2.09 -33.60 0.01
C LEU A 273 0.78 -32.85 0.34
N LEU A 274 0.46 -32.65 1.58
CA LEU A 274 -0.95 -32.47 1.94
C LEU A 274 -1.47 -31.06 2.01
N HIS A 275 -0.73 -29.99 1.70
CA HIS A 275 -1.26 -28.68 2.10
C HIS A 275 -1.34 -27.54 1.06
N SER A 276 -0.99 -27.72 -0.20
CA SER A 276 -0.85 -26.51 -1.04
C SER A 276 -1.23 -26.56 -2.51
N ILE A 277 -1.76 -27.65 -3.05
CA ILE A 277 -2.13 -27.72 -4.49
C ILE A 277 -3.64 -27.64 -4.63
N LEU A 278 -4.14 -26.55 -5.19
CA LEU A 278 -5.54 -26.30 -5.52
C LEU A 278 -5.77 -26.54 -7.02
N LEU A 279 -6.39 -27.68 -7.36
CA LEU A 279 -7.00 -27.86 -8.65
C LEU A 279 -8.48 -27.44 -8.55
N GLN A 280 -8.83 -26.26 -9.03
CA GLN A 280 -10.20 -25.93 -9.37
C GLN A 280 -10.48 -26.37 -10.81
N THR A 281 -11.01 -27.54 -11.01
CA THR A 281 -11.78 -27.83 -12.21
C THR A 281 -13.17 -27.24 -12.03
N LYS A 282 -13.52 -26.20 -12.76
CA LYS A 282 -14.92 -25.85 -13.02
C LYS A 282 -15.54 -27.00 -13.79
N ALA A 283 -16.21 -27.89 -13.11
CA ALA A 283 -17.27 -28.73 -13.74
C ALA A 283 -18.49 -27.81 -13.91
N GLY A 284 -18.99 -27.79 -15.14
CA GLY A 284 -20.03 -26.89 -15.59
C GLY A 284 -21.40 -27.11 -14.91
N ARG A 285 -22.12 -26.11 -14.90
CA ARG A 285 -23.49 -25.74 -15.35
C ARG A 285 -23.87 -24.47 -14.67
#